data_91cb5269720db9382c2d9553296c8f25
#
_entry.id   91cb5269720db9382c2d9553296c8f25
#
_cell.length_a   1.000
_cell.length_b   1.000
_cell.length_c   1.000
_cell.angle_alpha   90.00
_cell.angle_beta   90.00
_cell.angle_gamma   90.00
#
_symmetry.space_group_name_H-M   'P 1'
#
loop_
_entity.id
_entity.type
_entity.pdbx_description
1 polymer ?
#
loop_
_entity_poly.entity_id
_entity_poly.type
_entity_poly.pdbx_seq_one_letter_code
_entity_poly.pdbx_strand_id
1 'polypeptide(L)'
;MVEAVEVILSGGVALKSWEHLRGPSAHDNWWANFIRAATVQMDMTRRKSPDAAIVWIVFRPAYLTRGREDGKNYISMIREQAAKRKVKLVLVDTAEQAYAAINGAGRGREKITSFYYFGHSNAHAFMLEYSNDIIGASTQWMHEDDLAVKIRRDIFAPDAECWSYGCYTGQSMSAKWKAAFGVPMWELALSIVLLLATFVACGWASA
;
A
#
# COMPACT_ATOMS: atom_id res chain seq x y z
N MET A 1 8.02 26.82 -6.39
CA MET A 1 7.76 26.09 -5.15
C MET A 1 7.71 24.61 -5.46
N VAL A 2 8.22 23.77 -4.59
CA VAL A 2 8.09 22.31 -4.68
C VAL A 2 6.66 21.94 -4.27
N GLU A 3 6.01 21.08 -5.04
CA GLU A 3 4.65 20.60 -4.75
C GLU A 3 4.75 19.28 -3.97
N ALA A 4 4.16 19.25 -2.80
CA ALA A 4 4.17 18.08 -1.92
C ALA A 4 3.17 17.02 -2.39
N VAL A 5 3.62 15.77 -2.48
CA VAL A 5 2.77 14.63 -2.85
C VAL A 5 2.88 13.53 -1.79
N GLU A 6 1.75 13.03 -1.33
CA GLU A 6 1.66 11.79 -0.58
C GLU A 6 1.44 10.61 -1.53
N VAL A 7 2.24 9.56 -1.38
CA VAL A 7 2.07 8.32 -2.13
C VAL A 7 1.65 7.21 -1.18
N ILE A 8 0.58 6.52 -1.53
CA ILE A 8 0.09 5.34 -0.81
C ILE A 8 0.11 4.15 -1.75
N LEU A 9 0.82 3.08 -1.39
CA LEU A 9 0.87 1.83 -2.12
C LEU A 9 0.12 0.75 -1.35
N SER A 10 -0.94 0.21 -1.95
CA SER A 10 -1.68 -0.94 -1.42
C SER A 10 -1.35 -2.20 -2.22
N GLY A 11 -0.75 -3.17 -1.56
CA GLY A 11 -0.53 -4.51 -2.08
C GLY A 11 -1.81 -5.33 -2.12
N GLY A 12 -1.71 -6.53 -2.66
CA GLY A 12 -2.82 -7.45 -2.81
C GLY A 12 -3.13 -8.23 -1.54
N VAL A 13 -4.39 -8.61 -1.38
CA VAL A 13 -4.86 -9.54 -0.36
C VAL A 13 -4.68 -10.99 -0.80
N ALA A 14 -4.66 -11.93 0.15
CA ALA A 14 -4.62 -13.35 -0.16
C ALA A 14 -5.96 -13.85 -0.77
N LEU A 15 -5.91 -15.00 -1.43
CA LEU A 15 -7.10 -15.73 -1.86
C LEU A 15 -7.95 -16.13 -0.65
N LYS A 16 -9.27 -16.15 -0.81
CA LYS A 16 -10.20 -16.60 0.23
C LYS A 16 -9.97 -18.06 0.61
N SER A 17 -9.64 -18.89 -0.37
CA SER A 17 -9.32 -20.32 -0.16
C SER A 17 -8.14 -20.53 0.80
N TRP A 18 -7.20 -19.60 0.87
CA TRP A 18 -6.06 -19.64 1.78
C TRP A 18 -6.42 -19.23 3.21
N GLU A 19 -7.42 -18.38 3.34
CA GLU A 19 -7.88 -17.88 4.65
C GLU A 19 -8.50 -18.99 5.49
N HIS A 20 -9.03 -20.04 4.88
CA HIS A 20 -9.52 -21.21 5.58
C HIS A 20 -8.43 -21.99 6.34
N LEU A 21 -7.18 -21.82 5.94
CA LEU A 21 -6.01 -22.44 6.59
C LEU A 21 -5.48 -21.60 7.75
N ARG A 22 -6.00 -20.40 7.94
CA ARG A 22 -5.60 -19.46 8.99
C ARG A 22 -6.70 -19.39 10.06
N GLY A 23 -6.33 -18.94 11.24
CA GLY A 23 -7.30 -18.71 12.32
C GLY A 23 -8.34 -17.65 11.95
N PRO A 24 -9.53 -17.66 12.58
CA PRO A 24 -10.62 -16.73 12.27
C PRO A 24 -10.26 -15.25 12.53
N SER A 25 -9.19 -14.98 13.26
CA SER A 25 -8.65 -13.63 13.49
C SER A 25 -7.65 -13.16 12.44
N ALA A 26 -7.39 -13.96 11.39
CA ALA A 26 -6.45 -13.57 10.34
C ALA A 26 -6.94 -12.30 9.63
N HIS A 27 -6.06 -11.31 9.53
CA HIS A 27 -6.39 -10.00 8.98
C HIS A 27 -6.82 -10.05 7.50
N ASP A 28 -6.40 -11.07 6.74
CA ASP A 28 -6.74 -11.24 5.33
C ASP A 28 -8.13 -11.85 5.10
N ASN A 29 -8.84 -12.26 6.14
CA ASN A 29 -10.24 -12.67 6.01
C ASN A 29 -11.11 -11.57 5.43
N TRP A 30 -10.66 -10.34 5.54
CA TRP A 30 -11.34 -9.20 4.99
C TRP A 30 -10.62 -8.60 3.79
N TRP A 31 -11.23 -8.68 2.61
CA TRP A 31 -10.67 -8.20 1.34
C TRP A 31 -10.22 -6.75 1.37
N ALA A 32 -10.92 -5.89 2.15
CA ALA A 32 -10.65 -4.46 2.21
C ALA A 32 -9.58 -4.06 3.21
N ASN A 33 -8.87 -4.99 3.83
CA ASN A 33 -7.92 -4.72 4.89
C ASN A 33 -6.91 -3.61 4.52
N PHE A 34 -6.14 -3.79 3.45
CA PHE A 34 -5.16 -2.79 3.01
C PHE A 34 -5.81 -1.56 2.36
N ILE A 35 -6.98 -1.73 1.74
CA ILE A 35 -7.76 -0.65 1.16
C ILE A 35 -8.28 0.28 2.26
N ARG A 36 -8.80 -0.29 3.36
CA ARG A 36 -9.27 0.51 4.49
C ARG A 36 -8.14 1.25 5.19
N ALA A 37 -7.01 0.59 5.45
CA ALA A 37 -5.84 1.23 6.02
C ALA A 37 -5.41 2.45 5.17
N ALA A 38 -5.34 2.28 3.85
CA ALA A 38 -5.05 3.35 2.92
C ALA A 38 -6.07 4.50 2.99
N THR A 39 -7.38 4.18 3.03
CA THR A 39 -8.42 5.21 3.09
C THR A 39 -8.42 5.97 4.42
N VAL A 40 -8.09 5.32 5.53
CA VAL A 40 -7.90 5.97 6.83
C VAL A 40 -6.72 6.93 6.78
N GLN A 41 -5.59 6.52 6.19
CA GLN A 41 -4.44 7.39 6.00
C GLN A 41 -4.81 8.63 5.17
N MET A 42 -5.51 8.45 4.05
CA MET A 42 -5.99 9.57 3.24
C MET A 42 -6.88 10.53 4.02
N ASP A 43 -7.80 10.00 4.84
CA ASP A 43 -8.70 10.81 5.67
C ASP A 43 -7.91 11.58 6.75
N MET A 44 -6.84 10.98 7.32
CA MET A 44 -5.94 11.67 8.24
C MET A 44 -5.18 12.80 7.55
N THR A 45 -4.66 12.56 6.36
CA THR A 45 -3.97 13.58 5.55
C THR A 45 -4.90 14.72 5.19
N ARG A 46 -6.13 14.43 4.75
CA ARG A 46 -7.14 15.45 4.42
C ARG A 46 -7.54 16.32 5.60
N ARG A 47 -7.56 15.78 6.82
CA ARG A 47 -7.82 16.56 8.05
C ARG A 47 -6.71 17.58 8.34
N LYS A 48 -5.45 17.20 8.07
CA LYS A 48 -4.28 18.07 8.28
C LYS A 48 -4.08 19.05 7.14
N SER A 49 -4.31 18.59 5.91
CA SER A 49 -4.05 19.32 4.66
C SER A 49 -5.14 18.99 3.64
N PRO A 50 -6.26 19.76 3.61
CA PRO A 50 -7.42 19.46 2.77
C PRO A 50 -7.10 19.34 1.28
N ASP A 51 -6.14 20.12 0.79
CA ASP A 51 -5.74 20.18 -0.62
C ASP A 51 -4.49 19.34 -0.95
N ALA A 52 -4.03 18.49 -0.04
CA ALA A 52 -2.86 17.66 -0.26
C ALA A 52 -3.01 16.81 -1.56
N ALA A 53 -1.98 16.80 -2.39
CA ALA A 53 -1.93 15.90 -3.53
C ALA A 53 -1.67 14.47 -3.03
N ILE A 54 -2.60 13.55 -3.31
CA ILE A 54 -2.50 12.15 -2.90
C ILE A 54 -2.55 11.27 -4.14
N VAL A 55 -1.55 10.41 -4.30
CA VAL A 55 -1.51 9.37 -5.34
C VAL A 55 -1.67 8.02 -4.65
N TRP A 56 -2.75 7.32 -4.95
CA TRP A 56 -3.04 6.00 -4.44
C TRP A 56 -2.76 4.94 -5.50
N ILE A 57 -1.73 4.12 -5.29
CA ILE A 57 -1.33 3.03 -6.16
C ILE A 57 -1.90 1.74 -5.56
N VAL A 58 -2.65 0.98 -6.35
CA VAL A 58 -3.27 -0.28 -5.90
C VAL A 58 -2.91 -1.41 -6.84
N PHE A 59 -2.41 -2.51 -6.28
CA PHE A 59 -2.15 -3.73 -7.03
C PHE A 59 -3.46 -4.43 -7.39
N ARG A 60 -3.88 -4.30 -8.65
CA ARG A 60 -5.22 -4.68 -9.14
C ARG A 60 -5.49 -6.19 -9.20
N PRO A 61 -4.54 -7.06 -9.64
CA PRO A 61 -4.84 -8.48 -9.90
C PRO A 61 -5.41 -9.21 -8.69
N ALA A 62 -4.87 -8.97 -7.49
CA ALA A 62 -5.34 -9.59 -6.26
C ALA A 62 -6.83 -9.27 -5.97
N TYR A 63 -7.25 -8.02 -6.19
CA TYR A 63 -8.65 -7.62 -5.98
C TYR A 63 -9.59 -8.12 -7.06
N LEU A 64 -9.11 -8.34 -8.29
CA LEU A 64 -9.87 -9.02 -9.34
C LEU A 64 -10.09 -10.48 -8.98
N THR A 65 -9.05 -11.18 -8.54
CA THR A 65 -9.11 -12.59 -8.18
C THR A 65 -10.00 -12.80 -6.97
N ARG A 66 -9.79 -12.02 -5.90
CA ARG A 66 -10.64 -12.07 -4.70
C ARG A 66 -12.09 -11.70 -5.01
N GLY A 67 -12.31 -10.71 -5.88
CA GLY A 67 -13.65 -10.32 -6.31
C GLY A 67 -14.39 -11.44 -7.04
N ARG A 68 -13.69 -12.25 -7.86
CA ARG A 68 -14.29 -13.45 -8.49
C ARG A 68 -14.68 -14.50 -7.46
N GLU A 69 -13.84 -14.75 -6.44
CA GLU A 69 -14.15 -15.68 -5.36
C GLU A 69 -15.39 -15.26 -4.54
N ASP A 70 -15.54 -13.96 -4.32
CA ASP A 70 -16.62 -13.40 -3.50
C ASP A 70 -17.87 -12.97 -4.31
N GLY A 71 -17.82 -13.09 -5.66
CA GLY A 71 -18.89 -12.62 -6.55
C GLY A 71 -19.11 -11.11 -6.50
N LYS A 72 -18.07 -10.32 -6.28
CA LYS A 72 -18.14 -8.87 -6.08
C LYS A 72 -17.15 -8.11 -6.98
N ASN A 73 -17.48 -6.86 -7.31
CA ASN A 73 -16.58 -5.98 -8.07
C ASN A 73 -15.79 -5.06 -7.13
N TYR A 74 -14.72 -5.58 -6.54
CA TYR A 74 -13.88 -4.81 -5.62
C TYR A 74 -13.15 -3.64 -6.28
N ILE A 75 -12.85 -3.74 -7.57
CA ILE A 75 -12.22 -2.63 -8.32
C ILE A 75 -13.16 -1.42 -8.42
N SER A 76 -14.47 -1.65 -8.63
CA SER A 76 -15.44 -0.56 -8.59
C SER A 76 -15.50 0.11 -7.23
N MET A 77 -15.55 -0.70 -6.17
CA MET A 77 -15.55 -0.18 -4.79
C MET A 77 -14.28 0.63 -4.46
N ILE A 78 -13.11 0.18 -4.92
CA ILE A 78 -11.85 0.93 -4.76
C ILE A 78 -11.91 2.27 -5.50
N ARG A 79 -12.40 2.29 -6.75
CA ARG A 79 -12.59 3.52 -7.52
C ARG A 79 -13.54 4.51 -6.85
N GLU A 80 -14.62 4.03 -6.27
CA GLU A 80 -15.56 4.84 -5.49
C GLU A 80 -14.88 5.47 -4.26
N GLN A 81 -14.05 4.71 -3.53
CA GLN A 81 -13.29 5.22 -2.40
C GLN A 81 -12.30 6.32 -2.81
N ALA A 82 -11.64 6.15 -3.96
CA ALA A 82 -10.72 7.14 -4.51
C ALA A 82 -11.47 8.43 -4.94
N ALA A 83 -12.59 8.27 -5.65
CA ALA A 83 -13.42 9.39 -6.10
C ALA A 83 -13.99 10.19 -4.91
N LYS A 84 -14.51 9.50 -3.88
CA LYS A 84 -15.03 10.13 -2.65
C LYS A 84 -13.98 11.03 -1.97
N ARG A 85 -12.69 10.63 -2.03
CA ARG A 85 -11.58 11.36 -1.38
C ARG A 85 -10.84 12.30 -2.33
N LYS A 86 -11.26 12.35 -3.60
CA LYS A 86 -10.61 13.16 -4.65
C LYS A 86 -9.11 12.89 -4.72
N VAL A 87 -8.71 11.61 -4.71
CA VAL A 87 -7.32 11.18 -4.84
C VAL A 87 -7.06 10.61 -6.23
N LYS A 88 -5.83 10.75 -6.71
CA LYS A 88 -5.40 10.16 -7.99
C LYS A 88 -5.18 8.66 -7.78
N LEU A 89 -6.10 7.83 -8.29
CA LEU A 89 -5.96 6.38 -8.26
C LEU A 89 -5.14 5.88 -9.46
N VAL A 90 -4.14 5.05 -9.18
CA VAL A 90 -3.34 4.35 -10.19
C VAL A 90 -3.46 2.85 -9.92
N LEU A 91 -4.11 2.13 -10.83
CA LEU A 91 -4.19 0.66 -10.77
C LEU A 91 -2.99 0.08 -11.51
N VAL A 92 -2.27 -0.84 -10.86
CA VAL A 92 -1.09 -1.49 -11.41
C VAL A 92 -1.25 -3.00 -11.38
N ASP A 93 -0.67 -3.68 -12.36
CA ASP A 93 -0.77 -5.14 -12.51
C ASP A 93 0.55 -5.86 -12.26
N THR A 94 1.66 -5.11 -12.25
CA THR A 94 3.00 -5.65 -12.06
C THR A 94 3.81 -4.76 -11.13
N ALA A 95 4.88 -5.32 -10.55
CA ALA A 95 5.85 -4.56 -9.75
C ALA A 95 6.52 -3.45 -10.59
N GLU A 96 6.79 -3.70 -11.86
CA GLU A 96 7.36 -2.69 -12.78
C GLU A 96 6.43 -1.49 -12.96
N GLN A 97 5.12 -1.73 -13.07
CA GLN A 97 4.14 -0.65 -13.13
C GLN A 97 4.06 0.11 -11.80
N ALA A 98 4.24 -0.56 -10.65
CA ALA A 98 4.28 0.09 -9.35
C ALA A 98 5.51 1.02 -9.23
N TYR A 99 6.70 0.56 -9.63
CA TYR A 99 7.89 1.42 -9.71
C TYR A 99 7.67 2.64 -10.63
N ALA A 100 7.09 2.41 -11.80
CA ALA A 100 6.79 3.50 -12.74
C ALA A 100 5.78 4.50 -12.15
N ALA A 101 4.76 4.04 -11.44
CA ALA A 101 3.76 4.88 -10.79
C ALA A 101 4.38 5.72 -9.65
N ILE A 102 5.25 5.15 -8.82
CA ILE A 102 5.99 5.87 -7.78
C ILE A 102 6.87 6.95 -8.41
N ASN A 103 7.65 6.60 -9.46
CA ASN A 103 8.46 7.57 -10.19
C ASN A 103 7.63 8.68 -10.83
N GLY A 104 6.42 8.34 -11.29
CA GLY A 104 5.49 9.29 -11.88
C GLY A 104 4.90 10.28 -10.90
N ALA A 105 4.79 9.92 -9.62
CA ALA A 105 4.26 10.77 -8.57
C ALA A 105 5.21 11.92 -8.18
N GLY A 106 6.52 11.73 -8.34
CA GLY A 106 7.54 12.74 -8.02
C GLY A 106 8.13 13.41 -9.28
N ARG A 107 7.31 13.73 -10.29
CA ARG A 107 7.79 14.35 -11.53
C ARG A 107 7.86 15.88 -11.47
N GLY A 108 8.90 16.41 -12.07
CA GLY A 108 9.04 17.86 -12.27
C GLY A 108 9.22 18.57 -10.94
N ARG A 109 8.23 19.39 -10.55
CA ARG A 109 8.23 20.13 -9.29
C ARG A 109 7.63 19.36 -8.12
N GLU A 110 6.99 18.22 -8.40
CA GLU A 110 6.39 17.35 -7.39
C GLU A 110 7.49 16.57 -6.65
N LYS A 111 7.38 16.49 -5.33
CA LYS A 111 8.24 15.66 -4.48
C LYS A 111 7.38 14.83 -3.54
N ILE A 112 7.75 13.57 -3.38
CA ILE A 112 7.12 12.68 -2.42
C ILE A 112 7.58 13.12 -1.02
N THR A 113 6.64 13.67 -0.25
CA THR A 113 6.85 14.08 1.13
C THR A 113 6.42 13.02 2.13
N SER A 114 5.54 12.09 1.68
CA SER A 114 5.12 10.97 2.50
C SER A 114 4.88 9.73 1.62
N PHE A 115 5.36 8.58 2.08
CA PHE A 115 5.15 7.29 1.43
C PHE A 115 4.62 6.28 2.43
N TYR A 116 3.52 5.61 2.10
CA TYR A 116 2.91 4.57 2.93
C TYR A 116 2.72 3.29 2.14
N TYR A 117 3.20 2.17 2.69
CA TYR A 117 2.93 0.84 2.16
C TYR A 117 1.96 0.09 3.06
N PHE A 118 0.89 -0.43 2.49
CA PHE A 118 -0.06 -1.35 3.14
C PHE A 118 -0.14 -2.63 2.33
N GLY A 119 0.36 -3.72 2.85
CA GLY A 119 0.41 -4.99 2.12
C GLY A 119 1.21 -6.05 2.83
N HIS A 120 1.29 -7.21 2.21
CA HIS A 120 2.18 -8.29 2.64
C HIS A 120 3.63 -7.94 2.35
N SER A 121 4.52 -8.40 3.20
CA SER A 121 5.97 -8.22 3.03
C SER A 121 6.75 -9.30 3.79
N ASN A 122 8.02 -9.35 3.50
CA ASN A 122 9.03 -10.00 4.31
C ASN A 122 10.19 -9.01 4.57
N ALA A 123 11.28 -9.50 5.14
CA ALA A 123 12.45 -8.67 5.47
C ALA A 123 13.06 -7.95 4.25
N HIS A 124 12.85 -8.46 3.03
CA HIS A 124 13.55 -8.08 1.81
C HIS A 124 12.66 -7.52 0.70
N ALA A 125 11.32 -7.68 0.79
CA ALA A 125 10.43 -7.29 -0.30
C ALA A 125 9.05 -6.87 0.16
N PHE A 126 8.44 -5.91 -0.55
CA PHE A 126 6.99 -5.71 -0.59
C PHE A 126 6.39 -6.74 -1.53
N MET A 127 5.50 -7.57 -1.03
CA MET A 127 4.87 -8.67 -1.76
C MET A 127 3.53 -8.19 -2.30
N LEU A 128 3.50 -7.73 -3.55
CA LEU A 128 2.30 -7.14 -4.14
C LEU A 128 1.26 -8.19 -4.53
N GLU A 129 1.71 -9.34 -5.05
CA GLU A 129 0.83 -10.44 -5.45
C GLU A 129 0.79 -11.52 -4.37
N TYR A 130 -0.37 -11.77 -3.83
CA TYR A 130 -0.60 -12.82 -2.82
C TYR A 130 -1.86 -13.64 -3.13
N SER A 131 -2.42 -13.46 -4.34
CA SER A 131 -3.65 -14.08 -4.80
C SER A 131 -3.43 -15.19 -5.84
N ASN A 132 -2.23 -15.71 -5.96
CA ASN A 132 -1.93 -16.85 -6.84
C ASN A 132 -2.31 -18.19 -6.19
N ASP A 133 -2.36 -19.25 -7.00
CA ASP A 133 -2.76 -20.59 -6.55
C ASP A 133 -1.69 -21.32 -5.71
N ILE A 134 -0.53 -20.70 -5.47
CA ILE A 134 0.55 -21.25 -4.67
C ILE A 134 0.59 -20.58 -3.31
N ILE A 135 0.37 -21.35 -2.24
CA ILE A 135 0.35 -20.86 -0.85
C ILE A 135 1.66 -20.15 -0.50
N GLY A 136 1.51 -18.91 0.00
CA GLY A 136 2.63 -18.13 0.49
C GLY A 136 3.61 -17.68 -0.57
N ALA A 137 3.35 -17.95 -1.87
CA ALA A 137 4.15 -17.43 -2.95
C ALA A 137 3.63 -16.07 -3.43
N SER A 138 4.54 -15.21 -3.81
CA SER A 138 4.25 -13.98 -4.53
C SER A 138 5.01 -13.97 -5.84
N THR A 139 4.37 -13.57 -6.91
CA THR A 139 4.99 -13.46 -8.24
C THR A 139 5.31 -12.02 -8.61
N GLN A 140 4.85 -11.07 -7.80
CA GLN A 140 5.09 -9.63 -8.01
C GLN A 140 5.66 -9.02 -6.73
N TRP A 141 6.96 -8.75 -6.74
CA TRP A 141 7.71 -8.27 -5.59
C TRP A 141 8.39 -6.97 -5.93
N MET A 142 8.41 -6.07 -4.97
CA MET A 142 9.34 -4.94 -4.99
C MET A 142 10.49 -5.30 -4.05
N HIS A 143 11.56 -5.88 -4.59
CA HIS A 143 12.70 -6.33 -3.82
C HIS A 143 13.60 -5.16 -3.41
N GLU A 144 14.23 -5.27 -2.25
CA GLU A 144 15.10 -4.22 -1.70
C GLU A 144 16.28 -3.87 -2.60
N ASP A 145 16.83 -4.83 -3.36
CA ASP A 145 17.94 -4.60 -4.28
C ASP A 145 17.51 -3.85 -5.56
N ASP A 146 16.22 -3.87 -5.88
CA ASP A 146 15.67 -3.15 -7.03
C ASP A 146 15.41 -1.66 -6.72
N LEU A 147 15.31 -1.28 -5.45
CA LEU A 147 14.88 0.06 -5.04
C LEU A 147 15.74 1.16 -5.68
N ALA A 148 17.06 1.08 -5.50
CA ALA A 148 17.99 2.08 -6.01
C ALA A 148 18.12 2.10 -7.53
N VAL A 149 17.75 0.99 -8.20
CA VAL A 149 17.83 0.85 -9.66
C VAL A 149 16.55 1.32 -10.34
N LYS A 150 15.39 0.98 -9.76
CA LYS A 150 14.08 1.17 -10.39
C LYS A 150 13.34 2.42 -9.90
N ILE A 151 13.67 2.94 -8.71
CA ILE A 151 13.08 4.16 -8.18
C ILE A 151 14.13 5.26 -8.15
N ARG A 152 13.79 6.42 -8.69
CA ARG A 152 14.67 7.58 -8.71
C ARG A 152 14.77 8.20 -7.32
N ARG A 153 16.00 8.46 -6.88
CA ARG A 153 16.27 9.07 -5.57
C ARG A 153 15.71 10.50 -5.46
N ASP A 154 15.78 11.25 -6.55
CA ASP A 154 15.44 12.67 -6.59
C ASP A 154 13.95 12.97 -6.49
N ILE A 155 13.09 11.95 -6.48
CA ILE A 155 11.64 12.13 -6.33
C ILE A 155 11.20 12.34 -4.87
N PHE A 156 12.03 11.94 -3.89
CA PHE A 156 11.73 12.15 -2.48
C PHE A 156 12.19 13.52 -2.00
N ALA A 157 11.38 14.13 -1.14
CA ALA A 157 11.82 15.29 -0.38
C ALA A 157 12.89 14.86 0.65
N PRO A 158 13.85 15.72 1.01
CA PRO A 158 14.92 15.38 1.96
C PRO A 158 14.41 14.96 3.36
N ASP A 159 13.23 15.43 3.73
CA ASP A 159 12.52 15.21 4.98
C ASP A 159 11.30 14.31 4.83
N ALA A 160 11.25 13.52 3.76
CA ALA A 160 10.10 12.63 3.48
C ALA A 160 9.91 11.60 4.60
N GLU A 161 8.65 11.42 4.99
CA GLU A 161 8.21 10.41 5.97
C GLU A 161 7.76 9.15 5.24
N CYS A 162 8.51 8.05 5.40
CA CYS A 162 8.19 6.78 4.77
C CYS A 162 7.83 5.73 5.82
N TRP A 163 6.69 5.08 5.64
CA TRP A 163 6.16 4.08 6.57
C TRP A 163 5.77 2.79 5.85
N SER A 164 6.16 1.67 6.42
CA SER A 164 5.70 0.35 6.00
C SER A 164 4.84 -0.29 7.08
N TYR A 165 3.65 -0.74 6.68
CA TYR A 165 2.75 -1.55 7.50
C TYR A 165 2.75 -3.02 7.05
N GLY A 166 3.81 -3.41 6.36
CA GLY A 166 4.10 -4.80 6.02
C GLY A 166 4.96 -5.46 7.10
N CYS A 167 4.86 -6.78 7.24
CA CYS A 167 5.61 -7.54 8.24
C CYS A 167 7.11 -7.58 7.93
N TYR A 168 7.95 -7.43 8.96
CA TYR A 168 9.41 -7.61 8.90
C TYR A 168 10.19 -6.62 8.02
N THR A 169 9.57 -5.57 7.51
CA THR A 169 10.28 -4.58 6.66
C THR A 169 11.29 -3.73 7.43
N GLY A 170 11.17 -3.66 8.76
CA GLY A 170 12.14 -2.97 9.63
C GLY A 170 13.51 -3.65 9.70
N GLN A 171 13.64 -4.88 9.23
CA GLN A 171 14.90 -5.62 9.26
C GLN A 171 15.84 -5.13 8.14
N SER A 172 15.72 -5.65 6.91
CA SER A 172 16.61 -5.35 5.79
C SER A 172 16.07 -4.24 4.89
N MET A 173 14.79 -4.30 4.51
CA MET A 173 14.15 -3.35 3.60
C MET A 173 14.33 -1.89 4.05
N SER A 174 14.14 -1.57 5.34
CA SER A 174 14.30 -0.21 5.87
C SER A 174 15.71 0.32 5.73
N ALA A 175 16.73 -0.51 5.96
CA ALA A 175 18.12 -0.13 5.79
C ALA A 175 18.46 0.14 4.31
N LYS A 176 18.00 -0.73 3.41
CA LYS A 176 18.17 -0.58 1.96
C LYS A 176 17.42 0.63 1.42
N TRP A 177 16.21 0.90 1.92
CA TRP A 177 15.43 2.08 1.59
C TRP A 177 16.18 3.37 1.94
N LYS A 178 16.70 3.46 3.16
CA LYS A 178 17.51 4.60 3.60
C LYS A 178 18.76 4.78 2.75
N ALA A 179 19.45 3.69 2.41
CA ALA A 179 20.63 3.74 1.55
C ALA A 179 20.28 4.24 0.13
N ALA A 180 19.17 3.78 -0.44
CA ALA A 180 18.74 4.14 -1.78
C ALA A 180 18.29 5.61 -1.87
N PHE A 181 17.47 6.08 -0.92
CA PHE A 181 16.77 7.37 -1.03
C PHE A 181 17.28 8.46 -0.07
N GLY A 182 18.05 8.10 0.95
CA GLY A 182 18.54 9.04 1.95
C GLY A 182 17.53 9.40 3.04
N VAL A 183 16.28 8.89 2.93
CA VAL A 183 15.21 9.10 3.90
C VAL A 183 14.90 7.79 4.63
N PRO A 184 14.60 7.82 5.95
CA PRO A 184 14.29 6.61 6.69
C PRO A 184 12.95 6.02 6.26
N MET A 185 12.83 4.68 6.31
CA MET A 185 11.54 4.00 6.32
C MET A 185 11.32 3.40 7.69
N TRP A 186 10.19 3.73 8.29
CA TRP A 186 9.77 3.21 9.57
C TRP A 186 8.84 2.02 9.37
N GLU A 187 9.02 0.97 10.16
CA GLU A 187 8.06 -0.12 10.27
C GLU A 187 7.20 0.10 11.50
N LEU A 188 5.90 -0.01 11.34
CA LEU A 188 5.03 -0.19 12.47
C LEU A 188 4.81 -1.70 12.67
N ALA A 189 5.48 -2.27 13.67
CA ALA A 189 5.35 -3.68 14.07
C ALA A 189 3.95 -4.01 14.66
N LEU A 190 3.04 -3.07 14.62
CA LEU A 190 1.65 -3.26 14.99
C LEU A 190 0.95 -4.00 13.85
N SER A 191 0.61 -5.26 14.12
CA SER A 191 -0.32 -5.97 13.25
C SER A 191 -1.49 -5.03 12.93
N ILE A 192 -1.85 -4.94 11.66
CA ILE A 192 -2.98 -4.15 11.13
C ILE A 192 -4.27 -4.31 11.98
N VAL A 193 -4.38 -5.41 12.72
CA VAL A 193 -5.42 -5.70 13.73
C VAL A 193 -5.57 -4.61 14.79
N LEU A 194 -4.49 -3.97 15.24
CA LEU A 194 -4.59 -2.90 16.26
C LEU A 194 -5.09 -1.59 15.66
N LEU A 195 -4.73 -1.28 14.42
CA LEU A 195 -5.29 -0.15 13.67
C LEU A 195 -6.79 -0.37 13.41
N LEU A 196 -7.21 -1.60 13.15
CA LEU A 196 -8.61 -1.97 12.95
C LEU A 196 -9.43 -1.90 14.26
N ALA A 197 -8.86 -2.30 15.40
CA ALA A 197 -9.55 -2.29 16.70
C ALA A 197 -9.87 -0.86 17.19
N THR A 198 -9.00 0.11 16.93
CA THR A 198 -9.24 1.52 17.29
C THR A 198 -10.26 2.21 16.36
N PHE A 199 -10.53 1.66 15.15
CA PHE A 199 -11.42 2.25 14.16
C PHE A 199 -12.79 1.57 14.03
N VAL A 200 -13.02 0.42 14.66
CA VAL A 200 -14.37 -0.19 14.78
C VAL A 200 -15.33 0.72 15.57
N ALA A 201 -14.81 1.60 16.43
CA ALA A 201 -15.63 2.60 17.15
C ALA A 201 -16.20 3.73 16.28
N CYS A 202 -15.77 3.87 15.02
CA CYS A 202 -16.27 4.91 14.09
C CYS A 202 -17.05 4.31 12.92
N GLY A 203 -18.18 3.64 13.20
CA GLY A 203 -19.33 3.60 12.32
C GLY A 203 -19.22 2.95 10.94
N TRP A 204 -18.64 1.75 10.80
CA TRP A 204 -18.73 0.91 9.61
C TRP A 204 -19.35 -0.47 9.93
N ALA A 205 -20.40 -0.48 10.72
CA ALA A 205 -21.32 -1.60 10.74
C ALA A 205 -22.30 -1.39 9.56
N SER A 206 -22.42 -2.38 8.67
CA SER A 206 -23.34 -2.46 7.53
C SER A 206 -22.90 -1.79 6.22
N ALA A 207 -22.21 -2.56 5.36
CA ALA A 207 -22.54 -2.72 3.96
C ALA A 207 -22.00 -4.08 3.47
#